data_bbf7e4f21e3ee5077349c5c5fa6f6b00
#
_entry.id   bbf7e4f21e3ee5077349c5c5fa6f6b00
#
_cell.length_a   1.000
_cell.length_b   1.000
_cell.length_c   1.000
_cell.angle_alpha   90.00
_cell.angle_beta   90.00
_cell.angle_gamma   90.00
#
_symmetry.space_group_name_H-M   'P 1'
#
loop_
_entity.id
_entity.type
_entity.pdbx_description
1 polymer ?
#
loop_
_entity_poly.entity_id
_entity_poly.type
_entity_poly.pdbx_seq_one_letter_code
_entity_poly.pdbx_strand_id
1 'polypeptide(L)'
;MAFIAMAVSYLIGAIPWSAIVAYLFAGTDLRSAGTRNVGAANAWISAGPVAGCLAAIGDSAKSALAIILAQALGLSQPWWPLCAWCAIVGHSWSCFLGFRGGIGAAATAGAFLYLLPLESAAVGLLVATWWLTFGGAFLLGLASLWPIAIVVALSRGSLTPGAAFGVMWLAGWVFVRGLGHLKYDIKTFEAALGSGEVRRKLYRYSGLFFPCLVYPIFGMTALRWIFFLGAAVAWVLEISRRRWVHLNDLLCCLFRPVGRKGEVHGIWSTSYYFLGG
;
A
#
# COMPACT_ATOMS: atom_id res chain seq x y z
N MET A 1 22.50 7.16 -22.53
CA MET A 1 22.46 6.17 -21.43
C MET A 1 21.10 6.12 -20.74
N ALA A 2 20.48 7.26 -20.34
CA ALA A 2 19.21 7.26 -19.61
C ALA A 2 18.05 6.55 -20.33
N PHE A 3 17.86 6.81 -21.61
CA PHE A 3 16.80 6.12 -22.40
C PHE A 3 17.02 4.61 -22.52
N ILE A 4 18.28 4.16 -22.59
CA ILE A 4 18.61 2.73 -22.58
C ILE A 4 18.26 2.13 -21.21
N ALA A 5 18.63 2.80 -20.13
CA ALA A 5 18.27 2.37 -18.77
C ALA A 5 16.74 2.26 -18.61
N MET A 6 15.97 3.22 -19.09
CA MET A 6 14.51 3.21 -19.05
C MET A 6 13.92 2.04 -19.86
N ALA A 7 14.42 1.80 -21.07
CA ALA A 7 13.97 0.68 -21.91
C ALA A 7 14.26 -0.68 -21.25
N VAL A 8 15.48 -0.85 -20.72
CA VAL A 8 15.86 -2.08 -20.00
C VAL A 8 15.03 -2.23 -18.72
N SER A 9 14.78 -1.14 -17.98
CA SER A 9 13.92 -1.14 -16.81
C SER A 9 12.48 -1.59 -17.12
N TYR A 10 11.93 -1.14 -18.27
CA TYR A 10 10.63 -1.62 -18.73
C TYR A 10 10.65 -3.13 -18.98
N LEU A 11 11.68 -3.66 -19.65
CA LEU A 11 11.79 -5.10 -19.92
C LEU A 11 11.94 -5.92 -18.63
N ILE A 12 12.74 -5.45 -17.66
CA ILE A 12 12.84 -6.06 -16.32
C ILE A 12 11.45 -6.10 -15.66
N GLY A 13 10.73 -5.00 -15.70
CA GLY A 13 9.38 -4.89 -15.16
C GLY A 13 8.38 -5.80 -15.85
N ALA A 14 8.50 -5.95 -17.17
CA ALA A 14 7.58 -6.74 -17.98
C ALA A 14 7.64 -8.25 -17.72
N ILE A 15 8.72 -8.78 -17.11
CA ILE A 15 8.80 -10.20 -16.71
C ILE A 15 7.59 -10.54 -15.82
N PRO A 16 6.71 -11.46 -16.20
CA PRO A 16 5.45 -11.71 -15.47
C PRO A 16 5.66 -12.63 -14.25
N TRP A 17 6.43 -12.19 -13.26
CA TRP A 17 6.90 -13.02 -12.16
C TRP A 17 5.74 -13.64 -11.35
N SER A 18 4.73 -12.86 -10.99
CA SER A 18 3.54 -13.38 -10.31
C SER A 18 2.83 -14.48 -11.10
N ALA A 19 2.73 -14.34 -12.44
CA ALA A 19 2.12 -15.36 -13.28
C ALA A 19 2.98 -16.64 -13.32
N ILE A 20 4.30 -16.49 -13.44
CA ILE A 20 5.24 -17.62 -13.42
C ILE A 20 5.12 -18.39 -12.12
N VAL A 21 5.18 -17.70 -10.99
CA VAL A 21 5.07 -18.33 -9.67
C VAL A 21 3.72 -19.04 -9.50
N ALA A 22 2.61 -18.38 -9.84
CA ALA A 22 1.28 -19.00 -9.71
C ALA A 22 1.12 -20.25 -10.59
N TYR A 23 1.69 -20.22 -11.79
CA TYR A 23 1.68 -21.37 -12.67
C TYR A 23 2.52 -22.53 -12.13
N LEU A 24 3.72 -22.24 -11.64
CA LEU A 24 4.61 -23.27 -11.06
C LEU A 24 4.04 -23.91 -9.80
N PHE A 25 3.34 -23.16 -8.95
CA PHE A 25 2.83 -23.68 -7.69
C PHE A 25 1.44 -24.35 -7.82
N ALA A 26 0.60 -23.90 -8.74
CA ALA A 26 -0.78 -24.35 -8.82
C ALA A 26 -1.31 -24.58 -10.26
N GLY A 27 -0.47 -24.48 -11.28
CA GLY A 27 -0.91 -24.58 -12.69
C GLY A 27 -1.91 -23.47 -13.09
N THR A 28 -1.98 -22.38 -12.33
CA THR A 28 -3.06 -21.39 -12.43
C THR A 28 -2.67 -20.19 -13.28
N ASP A 29 -3.53 -19.83 -14.25
CA ASP A 29 -3.42 -18.57 -14.97
C ASP A 29 -4.13 -17.44 -14.21
N LEU A 30 -3.37 -16.50 -13.65
CA LEU A 30 -3.90 -15.38 -12.88
C LEU A 30 -4.83 -14.45 -13.67
N ARG A 31 -4.77 -14.47 -15.00
CA ARG A 31 -5.66 -13.65 -15.85
C ARG A 31 -7.10 -14.16 -15.87
N SER A 32 -7.28 -15.44 -15.58
CA SER A 32 -8.60 -16.10 -15.55
C SER A 32 -9.07 -16.49 -14.15
N ALA A 33 -8.17 -16.48 -13.15
CA ALA A 33 -8.45 -16.92 -11.79
C ALA A 33 -8.53 -15.75 -10.78
N GLY A 34 -9.25 -15.94 -9.68
CA GLY A 34 -9.36 -15.02 -8.55
C GLY A 34 -9.78 -13.61 -8.97
N THR A 35 -8.96 -12.61 -8.64
CA THR A 35 -9.23 -11.20 -8.97
C THR A 35 -8.93 -10.86 -10.44
N ARG A 36 -8.41 -11.78 -11.22
CA ARG A 36 -7.95 -11.61 -12.61
C ARG A 36 -6.83 -10.57 -12.78
N ASN A 37 -6.25 -10.11 -11.69
CA ASN A 37 -5.08 -9.24 -11.68
C ASN A 37 -3.80 -10.08 -11.65
N VAL A 38 -2.81 -9.75 -12.46
CA VAL A 38 -1.52 -10.46 -12.48
C VAL A 38 -0.61 -9.84 -11.43
N GLY A 39 -0.82 -10.20 -10.16
CA GLY A 39 -0.07 -9.68 -9.04
C GLY A 39 -0.09 -10.58 -7.82
N ALA A 40 0.74 -10.24 -6.83
CA ALA A 40 0.99 -11.06 -5.63
C ALA A 40 -0.26 -11.39 -4.83
N ALA A 41 -1.20 -10.45 -4.67
CA ALA A 41 -2.44 -10.70 -3.93
C ALA A 41 -3.31 -11.78 -4.62
N ASN A 42 -3.39 -11.75 -5.95
CA ASN A 42 -4.09 -12.79 -6.69
C ASN A 42 -3.35 -14.13 -6.67
N ALA A 43 -2.02 -14.12 -6.73
CA ALA A 43 -1.21 -15.32 -6.55
C ALA A 43 -1.43 -15.95 -5.17
N TRP A 44 -1.53 -15.14 -4.11
CA TRP A 44 -1.88 -15.62 -2.77
C TRP A 44 -3.23 -16.35 -2.75
N ILE A 45 -4.26 -15.74 -3.34
CA ILE A 45 -5.63 -16.29 -3.36
C ILE A 45 -5.72 -17.55 -4.22
N SER A 46 -5.08 -17.53 -5.39
CA SER A 46 -5.29 -18.55 -6.42
C SER A 46 -4.25 -19.68 -6.41
N ALA A 47 -3.07 -19.45 -5.81
CA ALA A 47 -1.97 -20.42 -5.77
C ALA A 47 -1.38 -20.62 -4.36
N GLY A 48 -1.96 -19.98 -3.34
CA GLY A 48 -1.60 -20.13 -1.94
C GLY A 48 -0.59 -19.11 -1.40
N PRO A 49 -0.40 -19.09 -0.04
CA PRO A 49 0.38 -18.06 0.64
C PRO A 49 1.84 -18.00 0.20
N VAL A 50 2.49 -19.14 0.00
CA VAL A 50 3.89 -19.22 -0.43
C VAL A 50 4.07 -18.60 -1.81
N ALA A 51 3.19 -18.95 -2.76
CA ALA A 51 3.18 -18.37 -4.09
C ALA A 51 2.95 -16.86 -4.05
N GLY A 52 2.03 -16.38 -3.20
CA GLY A 52 1.79 -14.95 -2.98
C GLY A 52 3.00 -14.20 -2.45
N CYS A 53 3.71 -14.76 -1.46
CA CYS A 53 4.94 -14.16 -0.91
C CYS A 53 6.05 -14.10 -1.96
N LEU A 54 6.31 -15.19 -2.67
CA LEU A 54 7.33 -15.22 -3.73
C LEU A 54 7.00 -14.27 -4.88
N ALA A 55 5.72 -14.18 -5.24
CA ALA A 55 5.24 -13.22 -6.23
C ALA A 55 5.47 -11.77 -5.75
N ALA A 56 5.18 -11.45 -4.49
CA ALA A 56 5.42 -10.13 -3.91
C ALA A 56 6.90 -9.76 -3.93
N ILE A 57 7.78 -10.68 -3.50
CA ILE A 57 9.23 -10.46 -3.48
C ILE A 57 9.75 -10.22 -4.90
N GLY A 58 9.41 -11.05 -5.86
CA GLY A 58 9.90 -10.92 -7.23
C GLY A 58 9.37 -9.67 -7.92
N ASP A 59 8.09 -9.32 -7.74
CA ASP A 59 7.52 -8.09 -8.31
C ASP A 59 8.12 -6.82 -7.66
N SER A 60 8.43 -6.86 -6.37
CA SER A 60 9.14 -5.77 -5.68
C SER A 60 10.59 -5.62 -6.17
N ALA A 61 11.28 -6.73 -6.36
CA ALA A 61 12.66 -6.75 -6.82
C ALA A 61 12.85 -6.06 -8.17
N LYS A 62 11.88 -6.10 -9.07
CA LYS A 62 11.98 -5.50 -10.42
C LYS A 62 12.30 -4.01 -10.39
N SER A 63 11.57 -3.25 -9.57
CA SER A 63 11.77 -1.80 -9.47
C SER A 63 13.04 -1.44 -8.71
N ALA A 64 13.42 -2.23 -7.71
CA ALA A 64 14.71 -2.09 -7.04
C ALA A 64 15.87 -2.35 -8.03
N LEU A 65 15.80 -3.41 -8.84
CA LEU A 65 16.78 -3.71 -9.87
C LEU A 65 16.87 -2.60 -10.94
N ALA A 66 15.76 -2.00 -11.32
CA ALA A 66 15.73 -0.87 -12.24
C ALA A 66 16.48 0.36 -11.66
N ILE A 67 16.36 0.61 -10.37
CA ILE A 67 17.10 1.69 -9.69
C ILE A 67 18.58 1.35 -9.62
N ILE A 68 18.94 0.13 -9.23
CA ILE A 68 20.32 -0.36 -9.18
C ILE A 68 20.98 -0.22 -10.56
N LEU A 69 20.28 -0.59 -11.63
CA LEU A 69 20.74 -0.42 -13.00
C LEU A 69 21.03 1.06 -13.31
N ALA A 70 20.10 1.96 -12.95
CA ALA A 70 20.29 3.40 -13.16
C ALA A 70 21.53 3.93 -12.41
N GLN A 71 21.76 3.48 -11.19
CA GLN A 71 22.93 3.82 -10.39
C GLN A 71 24.22 3.25 -11.02
N ALA A 72 24.22 2.00 -11.42
CA ALA A 72 25.37 1.35 -12.05
C ALA A 72 25.79 2.04 -13.36
N LEU A 73 24.83 2.64 -14.07
CA LEU A 73 25.07 3.44 -15.27
C LEU A 73 25.44 4.88 -14.98
N GLY A 74 25.66 5.26 -13.72
CA GLY A 74 26.07 6.61 -13.28
C GLY A 74 24.97 7.66 -13.43
N LEU A 75 23.70 7.28 -13.52
CA LEU A 75 22.60 8.24 -13.62
C LEU A 75 22.36 8.94 -12.26
N SER A 76 22.09 10.25 -12.31
CA SER A 76 21.78 11.05 -11.12
C SER A 76 20.42 10.69 -10.53
N GLN A 77 20.20 11.06 -9.27
CA GLN A 77 19.04 10.68 -8.45
C GLN A 77 17.66 10.92 -9.10
N PRO A 78 17.39 12.01 -9.87
CA PRO A 78 16.10 12.18 -10.56
C PRO A 78 15.76 11.09 -11.57
N TRP A 79 16.74 10.38 -12.14
CA TRP A 79 16.50 9.29 -13.08
C TRP A 79 16.10 7.99 -12.41
N TRP A 80 16.42 7.79 -11.14
CA TRP A 80 16.13 6.56 -10.41
C TRP A 80 14.62 6.27 -10.31
N PRO A 81 13.75 7.22 -9.85
CA PRO A 81 12.32 7.03 -9.86
C PRO A 81 11.73 6.83 -11.26
N LEU A 82 12.34 7.45 -12.31
CA LEU A 82 11.88 7.25 -13.68
C LEU A 82 12.16 5.84 -14.19
N CYS A 83 13.33 5.27 -13.89
CA CYS A 83 13.64 3.89 -14.20
C CYS A 83 12.72 2.92 -13.43
N ALA A 84 12.48 3.19 -12.15
CA ALA A 84 11.51 2.43 -11.37
C ALA A 84 10.09 2.51 -11.96
N TRP A 85 9.68 3.69 -12.41
CA TRP A 85 8.38 3.87 -13.08
C TRP A 85 8.30 3.06 -14.37
N CYS A 86 9.36 3.05 -15.21
CA CYS A 86 9.41 2.20 -16.39
C CYS A 86 9.24 0.72 -16.05
N ALA A 87 9.85 0.24 -14.96
CA ALA A 87 9.63 -1.13 -14.48
C ALA A 87 8.19 -1.38 -14.02
N ILE A 88 7.57 -0.42 -13.33
CA ILE A 88 6.15 -0.50 -12.92
C ILE A 88 5.22 -0.49 -14.14
N VAL A 89 5.51 0.34 -15.14
CA VAL A 89 4.80 0.35 -16.43
C VAL A 89 4.95 -1.00 -17.12
N GLY A 90 6.16 -1.57 -17.16
CA GLY A 90 6.42 -2.91 -17.70
C GLY A 90 5.62 -3.99 -16.97
N HIS A 91 5.55 -3.94 -15.64
CA HIS A 91 4.72 -4.84 -14.86
C HIS A 91 3.22 -4.67 -15.16
N SER A 92 2.75 -3.44 -15.35
CA SER A 92 1.33 -3.14 -15.60
C SER A 92 0.89 -3.44 -17.02
N TRP A 93 1.77 -3.22 -18.00
CA TRP A 93 1.57 -3.51 -19.41
C TRP A 93 2.71 -4.36 -19.94
N SER A 94 2.77 -5.60 -19.45
CA SER A 94 3.80 -6.54 -19.85
C SER A 94 3.65 -6.92 -21.33
N CYS A 95 4.71 -6.68 -22.12
CA CYS A 95 4.78 -7.13 -23.51
C CYS A 95 4.73 -8.66 -23.61
N PHE A 96 5.17 -9.40 -22.59
CA PHE A 96 5.10 -10.86 -22.53
C PHE A 96 3.70 -11.41 -22.27
N LEU A 97 2.77 -10.58 -21.79
CA LEU A 97 1.38 -10.95 -21.50
C LEU A 97 0.37 -10.25 -22.43
N GLY A 98 0.79 -9.78 -23.59
CA GLY A 98 -0.08 -9.03 -24.50
C GLY A 98 -0.58 -7.72 -23.87
N PHE A 99 0.28 -7.03 -23.14
CA PHE A 99 0.01 -5.77 -22.43
C PHE A 99 -1.07 -5.87 -21.34
N ARG A 100 -1.28 -7.06 -20.76
CA ARG A 100 -2.22 -7.33 -19.67
C ARG A 100 -1.47 -7.77 -18.42
N GLY A 101 -0.96 -6.83 -17.66
CA GLY A 101 -0.22 -7.07 -16.41
C GLY A 101 -1.02 -6.73 -15.14
N GLY A 102 -0.29 -6.46 -14.06
CA GLY A 102 -0.84 -6.17 -12.75
C GLY A 102 -1.08 -4.68 -12.48
N ILE A 103 -1.54 -4.35 -11.27
CA ILE A 103 -1.73 -2.97 -10.80
C ILE A 103 -0.37 -2.27 -10.58
N GLY A 104 0.67 -3.02 -10.19
CA GLY A 104 2.00 -2.49 -9.90
C GLY A 104 2.26 -2.18 -8.43
N ALA A 105 1.36 -2.58 -7.49
CA ALA A 105 1.51 -2.24 -6.08
C ALA A 105 2.79 -2.81 -5.46
N ALA A 106 3.10 -4.09 -5.67
CA ALA A 106 4.32 -4.71 -5.17
C ALA A 106 5.58 -4.11 -5.82
N ALA A 107 5.56 -3.86 -7.13
CA ALA A 107 6.66 -3.20 -7.82
C ALA A 107 6.92 -1.79 -7.28
N THR A 108 5.87 -1.02 -7.00
CA THR A 108 6.00 0.30 -6.36
C THR A 108 6.53 0.21 -4.94
N ALA A 109 6.08 -0.77 -4.15
CA ALA A 109 6.62 -1.02 -2.82
C ALA A 109 8.12 -1.31 -2.86
N GLY A 110 8.60 -2.06 -3.86
CA GLY A 110 10.03 -2.32 -4.07
C GLY A 110 10.84 -1.09 -4.37
N ALA A 111 10.32 -0.18 -5.20
CA ALA A 111 10.97 1.11 -5.47
C ALA A 111 11.10 1.95 -4.18
N PHE A 112 10.03 1.99 -3.40
CA PHE A 112 10.02 2.73 -2.14
C PHE A 112 10.94 2.12 -1.09
N LEU A 113 10.91 0.80 -0.90
CA LEU A 113 11.83 0.10 0.01
C LEU A 113 13.30 0.36 -0.33
N TYR A 114 13.62 0.51 -1.60
CA TYR A 114 14.98 0.83 -2.02
C TYR A 114 15.35 2.30 -1.83
N LEU A 115 14.46 3.22 -2.21
CA LEU A 115 14.72 4.67 -2.13
C LEU A 115 14.56 5.24 -0.71
N LEU A 116 13.64 4.69 0.07
CA LEU A 116 13.22 5.17 1.37
C LEU A 116 13.02 3.98 2.34
N PRO A 117 14.10 3.25 2.71
CA PRO A 117 13.97 1.97 3.44
C PRO A 117 13.27 2.13 4.80
N LEU A 118 13.62 3.13 5.59
CA LEU A 118 13.03 3.35 6.92
C LEU A 118 11.58 3.82 6.83
N GLU A 119 11.32 4.82 6.00
CA GLU A 119 9.98 5.36 5.78
C GLU A 119 9.05 4.30 5.19
N SER A 120 9.58 3.47 4.28
CA SER A 120 8.82 2.37 3.67
C SER A 120 8.51 1.25 4.64
N ALA A 121 9.44 0.89 5.51
CA ALA A 121 9.20 -0.09 6.55
C ALA A 121 8.09 0.38 7.50
N ALA A 122 8.13 1.63 7.94
CA ALA A 122 7.11 2.22 8.80
C ALA A 122 5.75 2.31 8.12
N VAL A 123 5.70 2.84 6.89
CA VAL A 123 4.47 2.92 6.09
C VAL A 123 3.94 1.52 5.79
N GLY A 124 4.81 0.57 5.41
CA GLY A 124 4.43 -0.81 5.13
C GLY A 124 3.78 -1.50 6.33
N LEU A 125 4.32 -1.29 7.52
CA LEU A 125 3.76 -1.85 8.74
C LEU A 125 2.41 -1.20 9.11
N LEU A 126 2.29 0.13 8.97
CA LEU A 126 1.03 0.84 9.16
C LEU A 126 -0.03 0.39 8.16
N VAL A 127 0.35 0.24 6.89
CA VAL A 127 -0.54 -0.23 5.83
C VAL A 127 -0.94 -1.70 6.05
N ALA A 128 -0.01 -2.56 6.45
CA ALA A 128 -0.31 -3.95 6.79
C ALA A 128 -1.30 -4.03 7.97
N THR A 129 -1.09 -3.22 9.00
CA THR A 129 -2.00 -3.12 10.14
C THR A 129 -3.37 -2.60 9.73
N TRP A 130 -3.41 -1.56 8.90
CA TRP A 130 -4.65 -1.03 8.34
C TRP A 130 -5.38 -2.08 7.50
N TRP A 131 -4.65 -2.79 6.65
CA TRP A 131 -5.18 -3.85 5.80
C TRP A 131 -5.75 -5.01 6.61
N LEU A 132 -5.04 -5.49 7.64
CA LEU A 132 -5.50 -6.53 8.56
C LEU A 132 -6.75 -6.10 9.34
N THR A 133 -6.95 -4.81 9.54
CA THR A 133 -8.05 -4.27 10.35
C THR A 133 -9.29 -3.95 9.53
N PHE A 134 -9.10 -3.25 8.40
CA PHE A 134 -10.17 -2.65 7.60
C PHE A 134 -10.39 -3.33 6.24
N GLY A 135 -9.58 -4.32 5.90
CA GLY A 135 -9.68 -4.99 4.60
C GLY A 135 -9.29 -4.07 3.43
N GLY A 136 -10.08 -4.03 2.37
CA GLY A 136 -9.76 -3.34 1.11
C GLY A 136 -9.44 -1.85 1.15
N ALA A 137 -9.41 -1.22 2.32
CA ALA A 137 -8.92 0.15 2.49
C ALA A 137 -7.38 0.30 2.39
N PHE A 138 -6.67 -0.77 2.05
CA PHE A 138 -5.21 -0.82 1.84
C PHE A 138 -4.69 0.31 0.93
N LEU A 139 -5.35 0.52 -0.21
CA LEU A 139 -4.94 1.56 -1.17
C LEU A 139 -5.15 2.98 -0.66
N LEU A 140 -6.19 3.21 0.16
CA LEU A 140 -6.40 4.51 0.81
C LEU A 140 -5.34 4.77 1.88
N GLY A 141 -4.95 3.75 2.65
CA GLY A 141 -3.85 3.83 3.61
C GLY A 141 -2.52 4.13 2.92
N LEU A 142 -2.20 3.43 1.83
CA LEU A 142 -1.03 3.72 1.00
C LEU A 142 -1.01 5.17 0.52
N ALA A 143 -2.10 5.65 -0.05
CA ALA A 143 -2.15 6.99 -0.62
C ALA A 143 -1.99 8.10 0.42
N SER A 144 -2.49 7.90 1.64
CA SER A 144 -2.45 8.93 2.69
C SER A 144 -1.11 9.01 3.42
N LEU A 145 -0.36 7.91 3.51
CA LEU A 145 0.87 7.84 4.30
C LEU A 145 2.13 8.20 3.49
N TRP A 146 2.13 7.95 2.18
CA TRP A 146 3.30 8.25 1.34
C TRP A 146 3.69 9.73 1.24
N PRO A 147 2.75 10.69 1.14
CA PRO A 147 3.11 12.11 1.17
C PRO A 147 3.88 12.49 2.44
N ILE A 148 3.49 11.94 3.59
CA ILE A 148 4.16 12.18 4.87
C ILE A 148 5.58 11.61 4.84
N ALA A 149 5.76 10.37 4.37
CA ALA A 149 7.06 9.74 4.24
C ALA A 149 8.01 10.53 3.34
N ILE A 150 7.50 11.08 2.24
CA ILE A 150 8.27 11.92 1.31
C ILE A 150 8.71 13.24 1.95
N VAL A 151 7.81 13.91 2.69
CA VAL A 151 8.15 15.15 3.41
C VAL A 151 9.24 14.88 4.43
N VAL A 152 9.19 13.75 5.16
CA VAL A 152 10.23 13.36 6.12
C VAL A 152 11.57 13.09 5.42
N ALA A 153 11.56 12.37 4.31
CA ALA A 153 12.76 12.09 3.54
C ALA A 153 13.40 13.35 2.98
N LEU A 154 12.61 14.33 2.52
CA LEU A 154 13.08 15.64 2.10
C LEU A 154 13.71 16.40 3.27
N SER A 155 13.07 16.44 4.43
CA SER A 155 13.57 17.13 5.63
C SER A 155 14.88 16.54 6.16
N ARG A 156 15.11 15.25 5.93
CA ARG A 156 16.36 14.55 6.27
C ARG A 156 17.45 14.65 5.21
N GLY A 157 17.15 15.25 4.05
CA GLY A 157 18.06 15.27 2.91
C GLY A 157 18.28 13.92 2.23
N SER A 158 17.45 12.91 2.52
CA SER A 158 17.53 11.58 1.90
C SER A 158 17.08 11.58 0.45
N LEU A 159 16.24 12.54 0.06
CA LEU A 159 15.76 12.74 -1.30
C LEU A 159 16.03 14.15 -1.79
N THR A 160 16.40 14.26 -3.07
CA THR A 160 16.33 15.55 -3.79
C THR A 160 14.87 15.88 -4.15
N PRO A 161 14.54 17.17 -4.33
CA PRO A 161 13.17 17.56 -4.75
C PRO A 161 12.69 16.88 -6.03
N GLY A 162 13.59 16.69 -7.02
CA GLY A 162 13.26 15.98 -8.26
C GLY A 162 12.97 14.50 -8.05
N ALA A 163 13.73 13.83 -7.18
CA ALA A 163 13.45 12.43 -6.83
C ALA A 163 12.15 12.32 -6.01
N ALA A 164 11.88 13.26 -5.09
CA ALA A 164 10.64 13.29 -4.32
C ALA A 164 9.41 13.44 -5.22
N PHE A 165 9.47 14.29 -6.24
CA PHE A 165 8.40 14.40 -7.24
C PHE A 165 8.17 13.07 -7.96
N GLY A 166 9.24 12.38 -8.38
CA GLY A 166 9.14 11.06 -9.00
C GLY A 166 8.50 10.02 -8.07
N VAL A 167 8.86 10.00 -6.79
CA VAL A 167 8.28 9.10 -5.79
C VAL A 167 6.79 9.41 -5.56
N MET A 168 6.40 10.69 -5.50
CA MET A 168 4.99 11.09 -5.44
C MET A 168 4.20 10.63 -6.68
N TRP A 169 4.78 10.75 -7.85
CA TRP A 169 4.18 10.26 -9.08
C TRP A 169 3.92 8.74 -9.03
N LEU A 170 4.88 7.96 -8.53
CA LEU A 170 4.73 6.51 -8.36
C LEU A 170 3.57 6.16 -7.41
N ALA A 171 3.46 6.87 -6.29
CA ALA A 171 2.37 6.67 -5.32
C ALA A 171 1.00 6.99 -5.95
N GLY A 172 0.90 8.11 -6.64
CA GLY A 172 -0.32 8.53 -7.34
C GLY A 172 -0.74 7.54 -8.44
N TRP A 173 0.23 7.04 -9.20
CA TRP A 173 0.00 6.04 -10.24
C TRP A 173 -0.66 4.76 -9.71
N VAL A 174 -0.09 4.17 -8.66
CA VAL A 174 -0.63 2.95 -8.05
C VAL A 174 -2.01 3.20 -7.44
N PHE A 175 -2.21 4.35 -6.83
CA PHE A 175 -3.51 4.74 -6.28
C PHE A 175 -4.60 4.75 -7.36
N VAL A 176 -4.36 5.46 -8.47
CA VAL A 176 -5.33 5.54 -9.58
C VAL A 176 -5.61 4.16 -10.18
N ARG A 177 -4.57 3.35 -10.39
CA ARG A 177 -4.71 1.99 -10.91
C ARG A 177 -5.49 1.08 -9.95
N GLY A 178 -5.28 1.25 -8.65
CA GLY A 178 -5.92 0.47 -7.60
C GLY A 178 -7.41 0.77 -7.41
N LEU A 179 -7.87 2.00 -7.71
CA LEU A 179 -9.27 2.37 -7.57
C LEU A 179 -10.23 1.44 -8.34
N GLY A 180 -9.83 0.98 -9.53
CA GLY A 180 -10.62 0.06 -10.34
C GLY A 180 -10.82 -1.33 -9.72
N HIS A 181 -9.94 -1.75 -8.82
CA HIS A 181 -9.96 -3.08 -8.19
C HIS A 181 -10.53 -3.07 -6.77
N LEU A 182 -10.79 -1.89 -6.18
CA LEU A 182 -11.18 -1.73 -4.78
C LEU A 182 -12.40 -2.57 -4.37
N LYS A 183 -13.43 -2.64 -5.23
CA LYS A 183 -14.65 -3.43 -4.96
C LYS A 183 -14.39 -4.94 -4.92
N TYR A 184 -13.42 -5.42 -5.69
CA TYR A 184 -13.07 -6.83 -5.77
C TYR A 184 -12.26 -7.26 -4.55
N ASP A 185 -11.28 -6.43 -4.16
CA ASP A 185 -10.38 -6.71 -3.05
C ASP A 185 -11.12 -6.77 -1.71
N ILE A 186 -12.13 -5.92 -1.49
CA ILE A 186 -12.94 -5.92 -0.26
C ILE A 186 -13.66 -7.27 -0.07
N LYS A 187 -14.38 -7.77 -1.09
CA LYS A 187 -15.15 -9.01 -0.98
C LYS A 187 -14.27 -10.24 -0.79
N THR A 188 -13.16 -10.32 -1.53
CA THR A 188 -12.24 -11.46 -1.48
C THR A 188 -11.51 -11.52 -0.14
N PHE A 189 -11.23 -10.36 0.42
CA PHE A 189 -10.54 -10.23 1.69
C PHE A 189 -11.43 -10.53 2.90
N GLU A 190 -12.71 -10.15 2.86
CA GLU A 190 -13.69 -10.52 3.88
C GLU A 190 -13.85 -12.03 3.99
N ALA A 191 -13.77 -12.75 2.87
CA ALA A 191 -13.83 -14.21 2.85
C ALA A 191 -12.55 -14.87 3.43
N ALA A 192 -11.38 -14.27 3.27
CA ALA A 192 -10.09 -14.86 3.66
C ALA A 192 -9.72 -14.64 5.13
N LEU A 193 -10.14 -13.56 5.78
CA LEU A 193 -9.70 -13.16 7.13
C LEU A 193 -10.58 -13.62 8.30
N GLY A 194 -11.64 -14.39 8.07
CA GLY A 194 -12.43 -14.99 9.13
C GLY A 194 -13.20 -13.99 10.03
N SER A 195 -13.43 -14.36 11.31
CA SER A 195 -14.34 -13.66 12.20
C SER A 195 -13.93 -12.21 12.51
N GLY A 196 -14.91 -11.31 12.58
CA GLY A 196 -14.70 -9.90 12.96
C GLY A 196 -14.05 -9.69 14.34
N GLU A 197 -13.94 -10.74 15.16
CA GLU A 197 -13.28 -10.69 16.47
C GLU A 197 -11.75 -10.62 16.34
N VAL A 198 -11.16 -11.38 15.41
CA VAL A 198 -9.71 -11.33 15.12
C VAL A 198 -9.33 -9.94 14.61
N ARG A 199 -10.13 -9.38 13.70
CA ARG A 199 -9.92 -8.02 13.17
C ARG A 199 -9.96 -6.97 14.27
N ARG A 200 -10.93 -7.05 15.20
CA ARG A 200 -11.02 -6.13 16.36
C ARG A 200 -9.82 -6.22 17.29
N LYS A 201 -9.31 -7.43 17.54
CA LYS A 201 -8.08 -7.61 18.35
C LYS A 201 -6.87 -6.99 17.64
N LEU A 202 -6.68 -7.25 16.36
CA LEU A 202 -5.60 -6.66 15.55
C LEU A 202 -5.67 -5.13 15.55
N TYR A 203 -6.85 -4.56 15.38
CA TYR A 203 -7.06 -3.10 15.45
C TYR A 203 -6.64 -2.51 16.80
N ARG A 204 -7.00 -3.14 17.92
CA ARG A 204 -6.60 -2.69 19.25
C ARG A 204 -5.08 -2.74 19.44
N TYR A 205 -4.43 -3.81 18.98
CA TYR A 205 -2.98 -3.94 19.09
C TYR A 205 -2.23 -3.00 18.14
N SER A 206 -2.82 -2.59 17.02
CA SER A 206 -2.18 -1.63 16.12
C SER A 206 -1.94 -0.27 16.77
N GLY A 207 -2.82 0.16 17.66
CA GLY A 207 -2.65 1.39 18.43
C GLY A 207 -1.42 1.39 19.34
N LEU A 208 -0.97 0.22 19.80
CA LEU A 208 0.25 0.08 20.60
C LEU A 208 1.52 0.16 19.73
N PHE A 209 1.46 -0.34 18.50
CA PHE A 209 2.61 -0.30 17.59
C PHE A 209 2.80 1.06 16.92
N PHE A 210 1.72 1.83 16.75
CA PHE A 210 1.77 3.12 16.08
C PHE A 210 2.77 4.10 16.72
N PRO A 211 2.78 4.35 18.05
CA PRO A 211 3.78 5.19 18.70
C PRO A 211 5.21 4.68 18.53
N CYS A 212 5.41 3.36 18.63
CA CYS A 212 6.74 2.74 18.49
C CYS A 212 7.33 2.93 17.10
N LEU A 213 6.49 3.09 16.07
CA LEU A 213 6.92 3.31 14.69
C LEU A 213 7.09 4.79 14.36
N VAL A 214 6.15 5.61 14.83
CA VAL A 214 6.13 7.03 14.51
C VAL A 214 7.21 7.79 15.28
N TYR A 215 7.44 7.43 16.55
CA TYR A 215 8.40 8.12 17.41
C TYR A 215 9.84 8.12 16.87
N PRO A 216 10.43 6.97 16.45
CA PRO A 216 11.79 6.95 15.94
C PRO A 216 11.98 7.75 14.64
N ILE A 217 10.92 7.89 13.85
CA ILE A 217 10.97 8.55 12.54
C ILE A 217 10.72 10.03 12.66
N PHE A 218 9.71 10.42 13.43
CA PHE A 218 9.17 11.78 13.46
C PHE A 218 9.47 12.54 14.77
N GLY A 219 9.91 11.83 15.81
CA GLY A 219 10.14 12.40 17.14
C GLY A 219 8.86 12.66 17.93
N MET A 220 9.04 13.01 19.22
CA MET A 220 7.96 13.19 20.19
C MET A 220 6.98 14.33 19.82
N THR A 221 7.49 15.42 19.28
CA THR A 221 6.66 16.58 18.92
C THR A 221 5.67 16.23 17.79
N ALA A 222 6.15 15.56 16.74
CA ALA A 222 5.29 15.12 15.65
C ALA A 222 4.27 14.07 16.13
N LEU A 223 4.69 13.13 16.98
CA LEU A 223 3.80 12.13 17.58
C LEU A 223 2.64 12.80 18.33
N ARG A 224 2.93 13.80 19.17
CA ARG A 224 1.89 14.57 19.89
C ARG A 224 0.91 15.24 18.93
N TRP A 225 1.40 15.88 17.87
CA TRP A 225 0.54 16.53 16.88
C TRP A 225 -0.30 15.52 16.11
N ILE A 226 0.24 14.37 15.74
CA ILE A 226 -0.51 13.31 15.06
C ILE A 226 -1.65 12.80 15.95
N PHE A 227 -1.40 12.55 17.24
CA PHE A 227 -2.44 12.15 18.17
C PHE A 227 -3.49 13.24 18.38
N PHE A 228 -3.08 14.49 18.57
CA PHE A 228 -3.99 15.61 18.74
C PHE A 228 -4.89 15.83 17.51
N LEU A 229 -4.30 15.86 16.31
CA LEU A 229 -5.04 16.00 15.06
C LEU A 229 -5.95 14.79 14.82
N GLY A 230 -5.46 13.58 15.09
CA GLY A 230 -6.26 12.36 14.98
C GLY A 230 -7.48 12.38 15.90
N ALA A 231 -7.31 12.81 17.14
CA ALA A 231 -8.40 12.99 18.10
C ALA A 231 -9.39 14.07 17.62
N ALA A 232 -8.91 15.21 17.15
CA ALA A 232 -9.75 16.29 16.65
C ALA A 232 -10.58 15.83 15.43
N VAL A 233 -9.95 15.14 14.47
CA VAL A 233 -10.65 14.59 13.30
C VAL A 233 -11.69 13.55 13.73
N ALA A 234 -11.36 12.64 14.65
CA ALA A 234 -12.30 11.64 15.15
C ALA A 234 -13.54 12.30 15.82
N TRP A 235 -13.33 13.37 16.58
CA TRP A 235 -14.41 14.14 17.18
C TRP A 235 -15.28 14.86 16.14
N VAL A 236 -14.67 15.52 15.17
CA VAL A 236 -15.40 16.18 14.08
C VAL A 236 -16.25 15.17 13.30
N LEU A 237 -15.68 14.02 12.98
CA LEU A 237 -16.39 12.95 12.29
C LEU A 237 -17.55 12.41 13.16
N GLU A 238 -17.32 12.21 14.47
CA GLU A 238 -18.35 11.74 15.41
C GLU A 238 -19.53 12.71 15.53
N ILE A 239 -19.27 14.01 15.59
CA ILE A 239 -20.31 15.04 15.61
C ILE A 239 -21.04 15.12 14.27
N SER A 240 -20.28 15.09 13.18
CA SER A 240 -20.82 15.23 11.81
C SER A 240 -21.71 14.04 11.44
N ARG A 241 -21.32 12.79 11.75
CA ARG A 241 -22.12 11.60 11.43
C ARG A 241 -23.48 11.57 12.15
N ARG A 242 -23.57 12.22 13.31
CA ARG A 242 -24.84 12.32 14.07
C ARG A 242 -25.82 13.28 13.40
N ARG A 243 -25.33 14.24 12.62
CA ARG A 243 -26.14 15.22 11.89
C ARG A 243 -26.46 14.77 10.47
N TRP A 244 -25.55 14.03 9.82
CA TRP A 244 -25.64 13.65 8.40
C TRP A 244 -25.75 12.14 8.25
N VAL A 245 -26.97 11.66 7.92
CA VAL A 245 -27.27 10.23 7.78
C VAL A 245 -26.35 9.56 6.75
N HIS A 246 -26.13 10.19 5.60
CA HIS A 246 -25.25 9.64 4.56
C HIS A 246 -23.79 9.50 5.02
N LEU A 247 -23.28 10.40 5.86
CA LEU A 247 -21.96 10.28 6.44
C LEU A 247 -21.90 9.15 7.46
N ASN A 248 -22.93 9.00 8.29
CA ASN A 248 -23.05 7.89 9.22
C ASN A 248 -23.05 6.54 8.49
N ASP A 249 -23.83 6.40 7.42
CA ASP A 249 -23.89 5.17 6.64
C ASP A 249 -22.56 4.84 5.97
N LEU A 250 -21.88 5.85 5.41
CA LEU A 250 -20.54 5.70 4.85
C LEU A 250 -19.54 5.24 5.91
N LEU A 251 -19.51 5.88 7.07
CA LEU A 251 -18.59 5.53 8.16
C LEU A 251 -18.92 4.15 8.74
N CYS A 252 -20.20 3.81 8.90
CA CYS A 252 -20.63 2.47 9.32
C CYS A 252 -20.19 1.41 8.32
N CYS A 253 -20.24 1.69 7.03
CA CYS A 253 -19.75 0.79 5.98
C CYS A 253 -18.23 0.61 6.06
N LEU A 254 -17.47 1.70 6.18
CA LEU A 254 -16.01 1.68 6.26
C LEU A 254 -15.49 0.95 7.52
N PHE A 255 -16.12 1.19 8.67
CA PHE A 255 -15.70 0.61 9.96
C PHE A 255 -16.45 -0.67 10.34
N ARG A 256 -17.35 -1.16 9.50
CA ARG A 256 -18.09 -2.42 9.70
C ARG A 256 -17.22 -3.60 10.15
N PRO A 257 -16.00 -3.80 9.63
CA PRO A 257 -15.15 -4.92 10.05
C PRO A 257 -14.71 -4.87 11.51
N VAL A 258 -14.68 -3.69 12.14
CA VAL A 258 -14.22 -3.46 13.53
C VAL A 258 -15.29 -2.93 14.47
N GLY A 259 -16.42 -2.45 13.94
CA GLY A 259 -17.56 -1.92 14.72
C GLY A 259 -18.37 -3.00 15.43
N ARG A 260 -19.03 -2.65 16.52
CA ARG A 260 -19.98 -3.52 17.23
C ARG A 260 -21.41 -3.29 16.73
N LYS A 261 -22.26 -4.31 16.84
CA LYS A 261 -23.70 -4.24 16.44
C LYS A 261 -24.49 -3.22 17.26
N GLY A 262 -24.11 -2.38 18.00
CA GLY A 262 -24.84 -1.33 18.74
C GLY A 262 -24.26 0.06 18.51
N GLU A 263 -23.16 0.18 17.76
CA GLU A 263 -22.45 1.45 17.60
C GLU A 263 -23.05 2.38 16.53
N VAL A 264 -24.08 1.91 15.80
CA VAL A 264 -24.73 2.73 14.74
C VAL A 264 -25.37 3.99 15.29
N HIS A 265 -25.89 3.94 16.53
CA HIS A 265 -26.56 5.06 17.20
C HIS A 265 -25.80 5.54 18.44
N GLY A 266 -24.78 4.82 18.89
CA GLY A 266 -23.94 5.16 20.04
C GLY A 266 -22.64 5.87 19.68
N ILE A 267 -21.83 6.21 20.68
CA ILE A 267 -20.46 6.70 20.49
C ILE A 267 -19.60 5.52 19.99
N TRP A 268 -18.88 5.69 18.91
CA TRP A 268 -17.99 4.65 18.41
C TRP A 268 -16.84 4.40 19.39
N SER A 269 -16.55 3.13 19.62
CA SER A 269 -15.40 2.72 20.47
C SER A 269 -14.07 3.31 19.98
N THR A 270 -13.96 3.60 18.67
CA THR A 270 -12.81 4.27 18.08
C THR A 270 -12.60 5.68 18.62
N SER A 271 -13.69 6.41 18.92
CA SER A 271 -13.61 7.76 19.52
C SER A 271 -13.07 7.70 20.96
N TYR A 272 -13.36 6.65 21.72
CA TYR A 272 -12.78 6.45 23.05
C TYR A 272 -11.27 6.13 23.02
N TYR A 273 -10.78 5.53 21.95
CA TYR A 273 -9.37 5.16 21.84
C TYR A 273 -8.45 6.39 21.79
N PHE A 274 -8.92 7.47 21.16
CA PHE A 274 -8.19 8.74 21.10
C PHE A 274 -8.38 9.62 22.33
N LEU A 275 -9.35 9.29 23.20
CA LEU A 275 -9.69 10.08 24.39
C LEU A 275 -9.14 9.49 25.69
N GLY A 276 -8.82 8.21 25.74
CA GLY A 276 -8.47 7.45 26.93
C GLY A 276 -7.05 6.89 26.96
N GLY A 277 -6.20 7.32 26.06
CA GLY A 277 -4.78 6.88 25.98
C GLY A 277 -3.81 7.87 26.61
#